data_7b7a981cc4044523d7e407bc54f88fc4
#
_entry.id   7b7a981cc4044523d7e407bc54f88fc4
#
_cell.length_a   1.000
_cell.length_b   1.000
_cell.length_c   1.000
_cell.angle_alpha   90.00
_cell.angle_beta   90.00
_cell.angle_gamma   90.00
#
_symmetry.space_group_name_H-M   'P 1'
#
loop_
_entity.id
_entity.type
_entity.pdbx_description
1 polymer ?
#
loop_
_entity_poly.entity_id
_entity_poly.type
_entity_poly.pdbx_seq_one_letter_code
_entity_poly.pdbx_strand_id
1 'polypeptide(L)'
;MTETNARPSRPGRHGAGRSGPMSGRQAEAARNDQRILASARAVFVADPGAPITAVAKHAGVGISALYTRYGSKEELLRTLCTDGLQTFVQETEAAIERVRQGHDHWQVFAAFMQNLTDADTSSLTRAFAGKFAPTPEMFALANRSAELSQEFFGLIRDVLRPDLVLHDVSLSFELVAAIKFADPARTTELRHRYLALILDGMRAADRDALPGPPPAWPEISERWNAS
;
A
#
# COMPACT_ATOMS: atom_id res chain seq x y z
N MET A 1 61.10 43.40 27.60
CA MET A 1 59.66 43.61 27.92
C MET A 1 58.93 43.68 26.59
N THR A 2 58.38 42.56 26.15
CA THR A 2 57.53 42.44 24.95
C THR A 2 56.44 41.45 25.22
N GLU A 3 55.26 41.98 25.48
CA GLU A 3 54.05 41.18 25.73
C GLU A 3 53.53 40.59 24.41
N THR A 4 53.42 39.26 24.37
CA THR A 4 52.82 38.54 23.29
C THR A 4 51.34 38.34 23.59
N ASN A 5 50.48 38.96 22.82
CA ASN A 5 49.04 38.93 22.94
C ASN A 5 48.50 37.71 22.15
N ALA A 6 48.06 36.68 22.88
CA ALA A 6 47.44 35.45 22.34
C ALA A 6 45.94 35.64 22.21
N ARG A 7 45.40 35.60 20.99
CA ARG A 7 43.95 35.57 20.68
C ARG A 7 43.40 34.17 21.00
N PRO A 8 42.21 34.05 21.61
CA PRO A 8 41.54 32.75 21.79
C PRO A 8 40.82 32.31 20.50
N SER A 9 41.00 31.04 20.16
CA SER A 9 40.36 30.33 19.06
C SER A 9 38.87 30.14 19.32
N ARG A 10 38.01 30.50 18.37
CA ARG A 10 36.56 30.22 18.38
C ARG A 10 36.28 28.73 18.13
N PRO A 11 35.36 28.06 18.87
CA PRO A 11 34.95 26.71 18.57
C PRO A 11 34.05 26.68 17.32
N GLY A 12 34.32 25.73 16.42
CA GLY A 12 33.57 25.47 15.20
C GLY A 12 32.13 25.05 15.51
N ARG A 13 31.18 25.73 14.93
CA ARG A 13 29.76 25.33 14.89
C ARG A 13 29.61 24.13 14.00
N HIS A 14 29.37 22.95 14.56
CA HIS A 14 28.82 21.82 13.82
C HIS A 14 27.39 22.18 13.38
N GLY A 15 27.20 22.31 12.06
CA GLY A 15 25.92 22.49 11.45
C GLY A 15 25.07 21.23 11.56
N ALA A 16 24.11 21.23 12.50
CA ALA A 16 23.02 20.30 12.45
C ALA A 16 22.19 20.59 11.18
N GLY A 17 22.14 19.63 10.27
CA GLY A 17 21.32 19.70 9.06
C GLY A 17 19.84 19.87 9.43
N ARG A 18 19.35 21.10 9.43
CA ARG A 18 17.93 21.42 9.46
C ARG A 18 17.36 21.07 8.09
N SER A 19 16.53 20.02 8.01
CA SER A 19 15.56 19.86 6.95
C SER A 19 14.62 21.07 6.99
N GLY A 20 14.91 22.08 6.16
CA GLY A 20 14.09 23.26 6.04
C GLY A 20 12.73 22.93 5.44
N PRO A 21 11.67 23.73 5.68
CA PRO A 21 10.39 23.53 5.04
C PRO A 21 10.57 23.53 3.53
N MET A 22 9.92 22.57 2.84
CA MET A 22 9.94 22.47 1.38
C MET A 22 9.57 23.81 0.77
N SER A 23 10.29 24.29 -0.27
CA SER A 23 9.94 25.53 -0.96
C SER A 23 8.50 25.43 -1.49
N GLY A 24 7.75 26.54 -1.56
CA GLY A 24 6.36 26.52 -2.01
C GLY A 24 6.14 25.77 -3.32
N ARG A 25 7.10 25.88 -4.27
CA ARG A 25 7.07 25.14 -5.55
C ARG A 25 7.21 23.62 -5.37
N GLN A 26 8.06 23.16 -4.46
CA GLN A 26 8.22 21.72 -4.17
C GLN A 26 6.96 21.14 -3.50
N ALA A 27 6.36 21.89 -2.57
CA ALA A 27 5.11 21.51 -1.94
C ALA A 27 3.94 21.47 -2.93
N GLU A 28 3.90 22.40 -3.89
CA GLU A 28 2.89 22.41 -4.95
C GLU A 28 3.08 21.25 -5.94
N ALA A 29 4.31 20.95 -6.33
CA ALA A 29 4.64 19.80 -7.18
C ALA A 29 4.24 18.49 -6.49
N ALA A 30 4.56 18.30 -5.20
CA ALA A 30 4.17 17.13 -4.44
C ALA A 30 2.64 16.97 -4.35
N ARG A 31 1.90 18.05 -4.09
CA ARG A 31 0.43 18.01 -4.09
C ARG A 31 -0.15 17.65 -5.47
N ASN A 32 0.48 18.17 -6.54
CA ASN A 32 0.06 17.83 -7.91
C ASN A 32 0.32 16.37 -8.24
N ASP A 33 1.47 15.82 -7.85
CA ASP A 33 1.79 14.40 -8.00
C ASP A 33 0.78 13.51 -7.26
N GLN A 34 0.49 13.81 -6.00
CA GLN A 34 -0.51 13.07 -5.23
C GLN A 34 -1.89 13.11 -5.89
N ARG A 35 -2.30 14.26 -6.43
CA ARG A 35 -3.58 14.41 -7.15
C ARG A 35 -3.60 13.58 -8.43
N ILE A 36 -2.49 13.54 -9.18
CA ILE A 36 -2.38 12.72 -10.39
C ILE A 36 -2.44 11.24 -10.03
N LEU A 37 -1.70 10.79 -9.03
CA LEU A 37 -1.70 9.39 -8.58
C LEU A 37 -3.07 8.95 -8.06
N ALA A 38 -3.74 9.78 -7.26
CA ALA A 38 -5.11 9.50 -6.79
C ALA A 38 -6.10 9.40 -7.97
N SER A 39 -5.98 10.30 -8.95
CA SER A 39 -6.81 10.28 -10.16
C SER A 39 -6.53 9.06 -11.04
N ALA A 40 -5.26 8.69 -11.20
CA ALA A 40 -4.84 7.52 -11.95
C ALA A 40 -5.35 6.23 -11.29
N ARG A 41 -5.28 6.15 -9.96
CA ARG A 41 -5.84 5.04 -9.18
C ARG A 41 -7.34 4.92 -9.45
N ALA A 42 -8.10 5.99 -9.27
CA ALA A 42 -9.55 6.00 -9.49
C ALA A 42 -9.93 5.57 -10.91
N VAL A 43 -9.26 6.11 -11.93
CA VAL A 43 -9.52 5.81 -13.34
C VAL A 43 -9.17 4.35 -13.68
N PHE A 44 -8.00 3.87 -13.29
CA PHE A 44 -7.54 2.52 -13.64
C PHE A 44 -8.17 1.41 -12.80
N VAL A 45 -8.63 1.70 -11.58
CA VAL A 45 -9.46 0.75 -10.82
C VAL A 45 -10.83 0.59 -11.46
N ALA A 46 -11.42 1.68 -11.98
CA ALA A 46 -12.69 1.62 -12.70
C ALA A 46 -12.56 0.93 -14.07
N ASP A 47 -11.55 1.30 -14.84
CA ASP A 47 -11.24 0.74 -16.15
C ASP A 47 -9.72 0.58 -16.35
N PRO A 48 -9.16 -0.63 -16.18
CA PRO A 48 -7.74 -0.89 -16.42
C PRO A 48 -7.27 -0.59 -17.85
N GLY A 49 -8.18 -0.60 -18.81
CA GLY A 49 -7.94 -0.26 -20.22
C GLY A 49 -7.89 1.23 -20.51
N ALA A 50 -8.36 2.08 -19.59
CA ALA A 50 -8.51 3.52 -19.81
C ALA A 50 -7.24 4.17 -20.39
N PRO A 51 -7.38 5.11 -21.33
CA PRO A 51 -6.24 5.85 -21.85
C PRO A 51 -5.72 6.86 -20.82
N ILE A 52 -4.43 7.20 -20.91
CA ILE A 52 -3.80 8.17 -19.99
C ILE A 52 -4.46 9.55 -20.04
N THR A 53 -5.13 9.88 -21.16
CA THR A 53 -5.92 11.12 -21.30
C THR A 53 -7.10 11.19 -20.34
N ALA A 54 -7.69 10.04 -19.98
CA ALA A 54 -8.75 9.98 -18.97
C ALA A 54 -8.21 10.36 -17.60
N VAL A 55 -6.99 9.94 -17.27
CA VAL A 55 -6.29 10.34 -16.04
C VAL A 55 -6.04 11.84 -16.02
N ALA A 56 -5.50 12.42 -17.11
CA ALA A 56 -5.25 13.85 -17.20
C ALA A 56 -6.54 14.67 -16.99
N LYS A 57 -7.63 14.25 -17.65
CA LYS A 57 -8.96 14.87 -17.49
C LYS A 57 -9.47 14.78 -16.05
N HIS A 58 -9.38 13.60 -15.43
CA HIS A 58 -9.84 13.38 -14.06
C HIS A 58 -9.01 14.19 -13.04
N ALA A 59 -7.68 14.28 -13.24
CA ALA A 59 -6.77 15.04 -12.40
C ALA A 59 -6.87 16.56 -12.61
N GLY A 60 -7.53 17.02 -13.68
CA GLY A 60 -7.57 18.43 -14.04
C GLY A 60 -6.20 18.99 -14.45
N VAL A 61 -5.36 18.18 -15.10
CA VAL A 61 -4.02 18.57 -15.59
C VAL A 61 -3.92 18.44 -17.11
N GLY A 62 -3.01 19.21 -17.70
CA GLY A 62 -2.70 19.06 -19.12
C GLY A 62 -2.02 17.71 -19.41
N ILE A 63 -2.37 17.08 -20.53
CA ILE A 63 -1.76 15.79 -20.94
C ILE A 63 -0.23 15.91 -21.10
N SER A 64 0.26 17.04 -21.61
CA SER A 64 1.70 17.29 -21.74
C SER A 64 2.42 17.32 -20.39
N ALA A 65 1.80 17.91 -19.35
CA ALA A 65 2.35 17.93 -18.00
C ALA A 65 2.45 16.53 -17.42
N LEU A 66 1.45 15.68 -17.69
CA LEU A 66 1.43 14.30 -17.24
C LEU A 66 2.55 13.48 -17.92
N TYR A 67 2.73 13.59 -19.24
CA TYR A 67 3.83 12.94 -19.96
C TYR A 67 5.21 13.47 -19.55
N THR A 68 5.35 14.77 -19.29
CA THR A 68 6.60 15.36 -18.78
C THR A 68 6.96 14.75 -17.42
N ARG A 69 5.97 14.42 -16.58
CA ARG A 69 6.20 13.90 -15.23
C ARG A 69 6.46 12.39 -15.20
N TYR A 70 5.71 11.62 -15.99
CA TYR A 70 5.74 10.14 -15.92
C TYR A 70 6.27 9.48 -17.22
N GLY A 71 6.53 10.22 -18.28
CA GLY A 71 7.06 9.71 -19.52
C GLY A 71 6.07 8.86 -20.33
N SER A 72 5.40 7.91 -19.71
CA SER A 72 4.48 6.97 -20.35
C SER A 72 3.35 6.51 -19.44
N LYS A 73 2.32 5.87 -20.01
CA LYS A 73 1.27 5.18 -19.21
C LYS A 73 1.88 4.07 -18.36
N GLU A 74 2.83 3.33 -18.90
CA GLU A 74 3.49 2.23 -18.23
C GLU A 74 4.27 2.71 -16.99
N GLU A 75 4.99 3.83 -17.10
CA GLU A 75 5.73 4.43 -16.00
C GLU A 75 4.80 4.93 -14.89
N LEU A 76 3.66 5.53 -15.25
CA LEU A 76 2.62 5.91 -14.30
C LEU A 76 2.06 4.67 -13.57
N LEU A 77 1.83 3.57 -14.28
CA LEU A 77 1.37 2.32 -13.68
C LEU A 77 2.41 1.70 -12.75
N ARG A 78 3.70 1.71 -13.13
CA ARG A 78 4.79 1.29 -12.25
C ARG A 78 4.82 2.10 -10.97
N THR A 79 4.73 3.43 -11.08
CA THR A 79 4.69 4.33 -9.93
C THR A 79 3.52 3.99 -9.00
N LEU A 80 2.34 3.76 -9.55
CA LEU A 80 1.15 3.38 -8.76
C LEU A 80 1.30 2.03 -8.05
N CYS A 81 1.88 1.03 -8.72
CA CYS A 81 2.11 -0.27 -8.11
C CYS A 81 3.19 -0.23 -7.03
N THR A 82 4.27 0.55 -7.26
CA THR A 82 5.31 0.79 -6.25
C THR A 82 4.74 1.48 -5.01
N ASP A 83 3.93 2.53 -5.20
CA ASP A 83 3.23 3.24 -4.12
C ASP A 83 2.31 2.31 -3.32
N GLY A 84 1.58 1.43 -4.01
CA GLY A 84 0.75 0.41 -3.37
C GLY A 84 1.56 -0.59 -2.53
N LEU A 85 2.69 -1.08 -3.03
CA LEU A 85 3.59 -1.95 -2.29
C LEU A 85 4.22 -1.25 -1.08
N GLN A 86 4.64 0.01 -1.24
CA GLN A 86 5.17 0.82 -0.13
C GLN A 86 4.13 1.04 0.95
N THR A 87 2.89 1.35 0.57
CA THR A 87 1.76 1.49 1.50
C THR A 87 1.54 0.18 2.27
N PHE A 88 1.53 -0.96 1.58
CA PHE A 88 1.38 -2.26 2.22
C PHE A 88 2.50 -2.54 3.24
N VAL A 89 3.76 -2.30 2.87
CA VAL A 89 4.92 -2.45 3.76
C VAL A 89 4.76 -1.58 5.00
N GLN A 90 4.45 -0.30 4.83
CA GLN A 90 4.30 0.67 5.93
C GLN A 90 3.16 0.27 6.89
N GLU A 91 2.00 -0.09 6.36
CA GLU A 91 0.85 -0.53 7.18
C GLU A 91 1.16 -1.81 7.94
N THR A 92 1.88 -2.75 7.32
CA THR A 92 2.26 -4.01 7.98
C THR A 92 3.31 -3.78 9.07
N GLU A 93 4.33 -2.97 8.82
CA GLU A 93 5.33 -2.58 9.84
C GLU A 93 4.68 -1.86 11.02
N ALA A 94 3.74 -0.95 10.76
CA ALA A 94 2.99 -0.26 11.81
C ALA A 94 2.12 -1.24 12.63
N ALA A 95 1.49 -2.22 11.98
CA ALA A 95 0.70 -3.24 12.67
C ALA A 95 1.58 -4.14 13.55
N ILE A 96 2.73 -4.60 13.05
CA ILE A 96 3.72 -5.38 13.82
C ILE A 96 4.19 -4.61 15.05
N GLU A 97 4.52 -3.33 14.88
CA GLU A 97 4.98 -2.50 16.00
C GLU A 97 3.89 -2.34 17.07
N ARG A 98 2.64 -2.15 16.69
CA ARG A 98 1.51 -2.08 17.64
C ARG A 98 1.32 -3.38 18.41
N VAL A 99 1.45 -4.55 17.76
CA VAL A 99 1.41 -5.85 18.44
C VAL A 99 2.55 -5.95 19.45
N ARG A 100 3.77 -5.57 19.08
CA ARG A 100 4.95 -5.57 19.96
C ARG A 100 4.80 -4.61 21.16
N GLN A 101 4.06 -3.54 21.00
CA GLN A 101 3.70 -2.59 22.06
C GLN A 101 2.60 -3.11 22.99
N GLY A 102 2.05 -4.31 22.75
CA GLY A 102 1.05 -4.96 23.59
C GLY A 102 -0.38 -4.50 23.32
N HIS A 103 -0.66 -3.92 22.16
CA HIS A 103 -2.03 -3.65 21.73
C HIS A 103 -2.77 -4.98 21.46
N ASP A 104 -4.09 -4.96 21.61
CA ASP A 104 -4.95 -6.11 21.32
C ASP A 104 -4.77 -6.60 19.89
N HIS A 105 -4.37 -7.87 19.74
CA HIS A 105 -3.99 -8.47 18.45
C HIS A 105 -5.15 -8.46 17.45
N TRP A 106 -6.38 -8.72 17.92
CA TRP A 106 -7.55 -8.70 17.06
C TRP A 106 -7.87 -7.30 16.55
N GLN A 107 -7.81 -6.30 17.42
CA GLN A 107 -8.06 -4.92 17.02
C GLN A 107 -6.99 -4.42 16.05
N VAL A 108 -5.71 -4.78 16.26
CA VAL A 108 -4.63 -4.45 15.34
C VAL A 108 -4.87 -5.09 13.98
N PHE A 109 -5.24 -6.39 13.94
CA PHE A 109 -5.53 -7.09 12.70
C PHE A 109 -6.74 -6.49 11.97
N ALA A 110 -7.83 -6.23 12.65
CA ALA A 110 -9.03 -5.64 12.04
C ALA A 110 -8.76 -4.25 11.46
N ALA A 111 -8.01 -3.41 12.18
CA ALA A 111 -7.61 -2.08 11.69
C ALA A 111 -6.67 -2.18 10.47
N PHE A 112 -5.69 -3.10 10.49
CA PHE A 112 -4.81 -3.38 9.36
C PHE A 112 -5.60 -3.77 8.10
N MET A 113 -6.54 -4.70 8.23
CA MET A 113 -7.39 -5.13 7.12
C MET A 113 -8.24 -3.99 6.56
N GLN A 114 -8.76 -3.12 7.43
CA GLN A 114 -9.54 -1.97 7.03
C GLN A 114 -8.68 -0.92 6.32
N ASN A 115 -7.52 -0.55 6.87
CA ASN A 115 -6.60 0.42 6.27
C ASN A 115 -6.18 0.00 4.86
N LEU A 116 -5.82 -1.27 4.66
CA LEU A 116 -5.45 -1.79 3.34
C LEU A 116 -6.63 -1.84 2.36
N THR A 117 -7.85 -2.11 2.85
CA THR A 117 -9.08 -2.04 2.04
C THR A 117 -9.35 -0.62 1.58
N ASP A 118 -9.19 0.37 2.46
CA ASP A 118 -9.39 1.78 2.15
C ASP A 118 -8.31 2.33 1.19
N ALA A 119 -7.06 1.89 1.37
CA ALA A 119 -5.97 2.21 0.45
C ALA A 119 -6.13 1.57 -0.94
N ASP A 120 -7.00 0.55 -1.08
CA ASP A 120 -7.29 -0.19 -2.32
C ASP A 120 -6.02 -0.68 -3.05
N THR A 121 -5.02 -1.13 -2.28
CA THR A 121 -3.72 -1.57 -2.79
C THR A 121 -3.82 -2.81 -3.67
N SER A 122 -4.74 -3.71 -3.37
CA SER A 122 -4.94 -4.99 -4.07
C SER A 122 -5.59 -4.85 -5.44
N SER A 123 -6.48 -3.87 -5.65
CA SER A 123 -7.17 -3.67 -6.93
C SER A 123 -6.22 -3.34 -8.07
N LEU A 124 -5.21 -2.50 -7.83
CA LEU A 124 -4.22 -2.12 -8.85
C LEU A 124 -3.26 -3.26 -9.14
N THR A 125 -2.73 -3.93 -8.11
CA THR A 125 -1.80 -5.04 -8.28
C THR A 125 -2.43 -6.14 -9.16
N ARG A 126 -3.68 -6.48 -8.92
CA ARG A 126 -4.42 -7.45 -9.73
C ARG A 126 -4.71 -6.95 -11.14
N ALA A 127 -5.10 -5.69 -11.30
CA ALA A 127 -5.46 -5.13 -12.61
C ALA A 127 -4.27 -5.06 -13.58
N PHE A 128 -3.06 -4.97 -13.03
CA PHE A 128 -1.83 -4.75 -13.82
C PHE A 128 -0.80 -5.88 -13.69
N ALA A 129 -1.11 -6.97 -13.00
CA ALA A 129 -0.28 -8.16 -13.00
C ALA A 129 0.01 -8.59 -14.45
N GLY A 130 1.28 -8.83 -14.78
CA GLY A 130 1.73 -9.24 -16.11
C GLY A 130 1.72 -8.17 -17.20
N LYS A 131 1.22 -6.94 -16.95
CA LYS A 131 1.11 -5.90 -17.99
C LYS A 131 2.38 -5.05 -18.20
N PHE A 132 3.36 -5.17 -17.33
CA PHE A 132 4.67 -4.54 -17.46
C PHE A 132 5.73 -5.34 -16.69
N ALA A 133 6.99 -5.18 -17.07
CA ALA A 133 8.10 -5.79 -16.35
C ALA A 133 8.34 -5.07 -15.00
N PRO A 134 8.33 -5.80 -13.86
CA PRO A 134 8.61 -5.20 -12.56
C PRO A 134 10.07 -4.70 -12.50
N THR A 135 10.27 -3.60 -11.77
CA THR A 135 11.61 -3.08 -11.48
C THR A 135 12.28 -3.85 -10.34
N PRO A 136 13.63 -3.79 -10.20
CA PRO A 136 14.32 -4.35 -9.03
C PRO A 136 13.77 -3.83 -7.70
N GLU A 137 13.38 -2.56 -7.63
CA GLU A 137 12.74 -1.96 -6.46
C GLU A 137 11.39 -2.62 -6.14
N MET A 138 10.55 -2.84 -7.14
CA MET A 138 9.27 -3.54 -6.97
C MET A 138 9.47 -4.97 -6.46
N PHE A 139 10.48 -5.68 -6.97
CA PHE A 139 10.84 -7.01 -6.47
C PHE A 139 11.27 -6.98 -5.00
N ALA A 140 12.11 -6.01 -4.63
CA ALA A 140 12.54 -5.85 -3.24
C ALA A 140 11.36 -5.57 -2.30
N LEU A 141 10.45 -4.69 -2.70
CA LEU A 141 9.23 -4.38 -1.95
C LEU A 141 8.28 -5.59 -1.86
N ALA A 142 8.11 -6.37 -2.94
CA ALA A 142 7.29 -7.57 -2.95
C ALA A 142 7.84 -8.63 -1.99
N ASN A 143 9.16 -8.88 -2.00
CA ASN A 143 9.82 -9.78 -1.07
C ASN A 143 9.65 -9.30 0.38
N ARG A 144 9.89 -8.02 0.63
CA ARG A 144 9.68 -7.42 1.96
C ARG A 144 8.24 -7.57 2.43
N SER A 145 7.27 -7.34 1.54
CA SER A 145 5.84 -7.54 1.83
C SER A 145 5.53 -8.98 2.24
N ALA A 146 6.13 -9.96 1.54
CA ALA A 146 5.94 -11.37 1.87
C ALA A 146 6.52 -11.74 3.24
N GLU A 147 7.74 -11.28 3.55
CA GLU A 147 8.39 -11.48 4.86
C GLU A 147 7.54 -10.89 5.99
N LEU A 148 7.14 -9.63 5.86
CA LEU A 148 6.33 -8.92 6.84
C LEU A 148 4.95 -9.57 7.04
N SER A 149 4.33 -10.06 5.95
CA SER A 149 3.04 -10.76 6.04
C SER A 149 3.15 -12.04 6.86
N GLN A 150 4.22 -12.82 6.66
CA GLN A 150 4.48 -14.04 7.45
C GLN A 150 4.74 -13.71 8.92
N GLU A 151 5.56 -12.69 9.18
CA GLU A 151 5.84 -12.23 10.53
C GLU A 151 4.58 -11.77 11.25
N PHE A 152 3.81 -10.88 10.63
CA PHE A 152 2.57 -10.35 11.21
C PHE A 152 1.55 -11.45 11.48
N PHE A 153 1.32 -12.34 10.50
CA PHE A 153 0.41 -13.48 10.64
C PHE A 153 0.83 -14.40 11.79
N GLY A 154 2.14 -14.63 11.97
CA GLY A 154 2.66 -15.41 13.10
C GLY A 154 2.38 -14.75 14.45
N LEU A 155 2.54 -13.42 14.55
CA LEU A 155 2.32 -12.65 15.79
C LEU A 155 0.85 -12.63 16.25
N ILE A 156 -0.10 -12.70 15.32
CA ILE A 156 -1.55 -12.62 15.61
C ILE A 156 -2.25 -13.97 15.54
N ARG A 157 -1.48 -15.08 15.48
CA ARG A 157 -2.03 -16.42 15.27
C ARG A 157 -3.04 -16.86 16.34
N ASP A 158 -2.86 -16.40 17.56
CA ASP A 158 -3.68 -16.69 18.73
C ASP A 158 -5.11 -16.15 18.64
N VAL A 159 -5.35 -15.10 17.86
CA VAL A 159 -6.68 -14.50 17.69
C VAL A 159 -7.39 -14.95 16.41
N LEU A 160 -6.72 -15.73 15.57
CA LEU A 160 -7.25 -16.26 14.33
C LEU A 160 -7.70 -17.72 14.51
N ARG A 161 -8.72 -18.11 13.75
CA ARG A 161 -9.16 -19.52 13.73
C ARG A 161 -8.00 -20.44 13.29
N PRO A 162 -7.90 -21.67 13.87
CA PRO A 162 -6.71 -22.52 13.70
C PRO A 162 -6.51 -23.08 12.29
N ASP A 163 -7.53 -23.15 11.46
CA ASP A 163 -7.50 -23.64 10.09
C ASP A 163 -7.32 -22.54 9.02
N LEU A 164 -7.23 -21.25 9.43
CA LEU A 164 -6.94 -20.14 8.53
C LEU A 164 -5.46 -20.13 8.16
N VAL A 165 -5.14 -19.90 6.90
CA VAL A 165 -3.76 -19.68 6.42
C VAL A 165 -3.59 -18.26 5.89
N LEU A 166 -2.32 -17.81 5.76
CA LEU A 166 -2.01 -16.48 5.26
C LEU A 166 -2.63 -16.18 3.88
N HIS A 167 -2.72 -17.18 3.03
CA HIS A 167 -3.27 -17.03 1.69
C HIS A 167 -4.79 -16.81 1.68
N ASP A 168 -5.54 -17.29 2.70
CA ASP A 168 -6.95 -16.94 2.87
C ASP A 168 -7.12 -15.44 3.15
N VAL A 169 -6.23 -14.87 3.98
CA VAL A 169 -6.21 -13.44 4.24
C VAL A 169 -5.93 -12.67 2.95
N SER A 170 -4.97 -13.12 2.14
CA SER A 170 -4.64 -12.49 0.85
C SER A 170 -5.81 -12.51 -0.13
N LEU A 171 -6.51 -13.64 -0.25
CA LEU A 171 -7.69 -13.76 -1.11
C LEU A 171 -8.87 -12.93 -0.62
N SER A 172 -9.00 -12.72 0.69
CA SER A 172 -10.08 -11.89 1.23
C SER A 172 -10.01 -10.43 0.76
N PHE A 173 -8.82 -9.88 0.58
CA PHE A 173 -8.66 -8.55 -0.03
C PHE A 173 -9.18 -8.52 -1.48
N GLU A 174 -8.96 -9.57 -2.25
CA GLU A 174 -9.47 -9.65 -3.61
C GLU A 174 -11.00 -9.74 -3.65
N LEU A 175 -11.60 -10.50 -2.72
CA LEU A 175 -13.06 -10.61 -2.60
C LEU A 175 -13.68 -9.24 -2.29
N VAL A 176 -13.10 -8.51 -1.33
CA VAL A 176 -13.58 -7.16 -0.97
C VAL A 176 -13.34 -6.18 -2.12
N ALA A 177 -12.19 -6.20 -2.76
CA ALA A 177 -11.85 -5.34 -3.89
C ALA A 177 -12.75 -5.56 -5.12
N ALA A 178 -13.32 -6.76 -5.29
CA ALA A 178 -14.27 -7.06 -6.36
C ALA A 178 -15.63 -6.36 -6.19
N ILE A 179 -15.95 -5.88 -4.99
CA ILE A 179 -17.17 -5.09 -4.73
C ILE A 179 -16.99 -3.72 -5.36
N LYS A 180 -17.74 -3.45 -6.44
CA LYS A 180 -17.71 -2.19 -7.18
C LYS A 180 -19.13 -1.79 -7.59
N PHE A 181 -19.49 -0.54 -7.30
CA PHE A 181 -20.74 0.09 -7.68
C PHE A 181 -20.45 1.41 -8.39
N ALA A 182 -21.44 1.94 -9.10
CA ALA A 182 -21.32 3.23 -9.79
C ALA A 182 -21.07 4.40 -8.83
N ASP A 183 -21.64 4.32 -7.62
CA ASP A 183 -21.36 5.26 -6.53
C ASP A 183 -20.17 4.82 -5.70
N PRO A 184 -19.07 5.62 -5.68
CA PRO A 184 -17.88 5.30 -4.87
C PRO A 184 -18.16 5.25 -3.36
N ALA A 185 -19.02 6.12 -2.83
CA ALA A 185 -19.36 6.12 -1.41
C ALA A 185 -20.08 4.80 -1.03
N ARG A 186 -21.01 4.36 -1.87
CA ARG A 186 -21.70 3.08 -1.69
C ARG A 186 -20.76 1.88 -1.81
N THR A 187 -19.77 1.95 -2.71
CA THR A 187 -18.72 0.94 -2.83
C THR A 187 -17.95 0.79 -1.53
N THR A 188 -17.50 1.91 -0.94
CA THR A 188 -16.76 1.92 0.33
C THR A 188 -17.60 1.34 1.48
N GLU A 189 -18.85 1.78 1.64
CA GLU A 189 -19.77 1.26 2.67
C GLU A 189 -19.93 -0.26 2.58
N LEU A 190 -20.12 -0.79 1.36
CA LEU A 190 -20.32 -2.21 1.16
C LEU A 190 -19.02 -3.00 1.36
N ARG A 191 -17.87 -2.48 0.94
CA ARG A 191 -16.57 -3.08 1.25
C ARG A 191 -16.36 -3.21 2.76
N HIS A 192 -16.62 -2.17 3.53
CA HIS A 192 -16.53 -2.23 4.99
C HIS A 192 -17.51 -3.25 5.60
N ARG A 193 -18.74 -3.28 5.11
CA ARG A 193 -19.74 -4.26 5.58
C ARG A 193 -19.31 -5.70 5.33
N TYR A 194 -18.85 -6.01 4.12
CA TYR A 194 -18.42 -7.37 3.77
C TYR A 194 -17.08 -7.73 4.41
N LEU A 195 -16.18 -6.77 4.56
CA LEU A 195 -14.96 -6.98 5.35
C LEU A 195 -15.29 -7.35 6.79
N ALA A 196 -16.25 -6.70 7.43
CA ALA A 196 -16.67 -7.05 8.79
C ALA A 196 -17.21 -8.49 8.89
N LEU A 197 -17.98 -8.95 7.89
CA LEU A 197 -18.46 -10.35 7.82
C LEU A 197 -17.29 -11.33 7.65
N ILE A 198 -16.31 -11.01 6.80
CA ILE A 198 -15.12 -11.82 6.58
C ILE A 198 -14.28 -11.90 7.87
N LEU A 199 -14.03 -10.76 8.51
CA LEU A 199 -13.29 -10.70 9.77
C LEU A 199 -13.96 -11.52 10.86
N ASP A 200 -15.28 -11.42 11.01
CA ASP A 200 -16.00 -12.27 11.97
C ASP A 200 -15.78 -13.76 11.70
N GLY A 201 -15.74 -14.16 10.43
CA GLY A 201 -15.40 -15.53 10.00
C GLY A 201 -13.96 -15.95 10.28
N MET A 202 -13.01 -15.02 10.34
CA MET A 202 -11.58 -15.27 10.57
C MET A 202 -11.20 -15.37 12.06
N ARG A 203 -12.03 -14.84 12.94
CA ARG A 203 -11.75 -14.77 14.38
C ARG A 203 -11.72 -16.14 15.02
N ALA A 204 -10.80 -16.35 15.97
CA ALA A 204 -10.75 -17.55 16.79
C ALA A 204 -12.08 -17.73 17.53
N ALA A 205 -12.72 -18.88 17.31
CA ALA A 205 -13.97 -19.28 17.93
C ALA A 205 -14.12 -20.79 17.79
N ASP A 206 -14.98 -21.39 18.61
CA ASP A 206 -15.39 -22.79 18.43
C ASP A 206 -16.36 -22.86 17.25
N ARG A 207 -15.86 -23.27 16.10
CA ARG A 207 -16.58 -23.33 14.82
C ARG A 207 -16.17 -24.59 14.06
N ASP A 208 -17.04 -25.03 13.15
CA ASP A 208 -16.70 -26.06 12.20
C ASP A 208 -15.50 -25.70 11.34
N ALA A 209 -14.72 -26.71 10.95
CA ALA A 209 -13.57 -26.50 10.06
C ALA A 209 -14.00 -25.93 8.70
N LEU A 210 -13.13 -25.13 8.11
CA LEU A 210 -13.35 -24.63 6.74
C LEU A 210 -13.41 -25.80 5.75
N PRO A 211 -14.32 -25.79 4.77
CA PRO A 211 -14.43 -26.84 3.79
C PRO A 211 -13.25 -26.81 2.79
N GLY A 212 -12.76 -27.98 2.43
CA GLY A 212 -11.70 -28.14 1.43
C GLY A 212 -10.29 -27.79 1.91
N PRO A 213 -9.29 -27.98 1.06
CA PRO A 213 -7.91 -27.62 1.37
C PRO A 213 -7.70 -26.09 1.30
N PRO A 214 -6.77 -25.54 2.11
CA PRO A 214 -6.42 -24.14 2.02
C PRO A 214 -5.71 -23.84 0.69
N PRO A 215 -5.78 -22.56 0.19
CA PRO A 215 -5.13 -22.16 -1.05
C PRO A 215 -3.61 -22.29 -0.94
N ALA A 216 -2.98 -22.84 -1.99
CA ALA A 216 -1.53 -22.95 -2.10
C ALA A 216 -0.95 -21.76 -2.90
N TRP A 217 0.30 -21.39 -2.60
CA TRP A 217 0.97 -20.29 -3.30
C TRP A 217 1.02 -20.45 -4.84
N PRO A 218 1.29 -21.64 -5.42
CA PRO A 218 1.24 -21.81 -6.87
C PRO A 218 -0.12 -21.43 -7.48
N GLU A 219 -1.23 -21.80 -6.85
CA GLU A 219 -2.59 -21.49 -7.31
C GLU A 219 -2.85 -19.98 -7.35
N ILE A 220 -2.29 -19.24 -6.38
CA ILE A 220 -2.41 -17.78 -6.32
C ILE A 220 -1.51 -17.12 -7.37
N SER A 221 -0.25 -17.57 -7.48
CA SER A 221 0.72 -16.98 -8.39
C SER A 221 0.41 -17.23 -9.87
N GLU A 222 -0.16 -18.37 -10.22
CA GLU A 222 -0.63 -18.68 -11.57
C GLU A 222 -1.67 -17.67 -12.07
N ARG A 223 -2.55 -17.19 -11.20
CA ARG A 223 -3.56 -16.16 -11.53
C ARG A 223 -2.94 -14.82 -11.92
N TRP A 224 -1.70 -14.55 -11.52
CA TRP A 224 -0.97 -13.32 -11.85
C TRP A 224 -0.16 -13.46 -13.15
N ASN A 225 0.12 -14.69 -13.58
CA ASN A 225 0.86 -15.00 -14.80
C ASN A 225 -0.04 -15.29 -16.02
N ALA A 226 -1.34 -15.46 -15.80
CA ALA A 226 -2.33 -15.88 -16.82
C ALA A 226 -2.95 -14.72 -17.65
N SER A 227 -2.20 -13.59 -17.84
CA SER A 227 -2.71 -12.40 -18.56
C SER A 227 -1.94 -12.13 -19.84
#